data_e39dcbfbea9ab92c76f33d8e839e6d06
#
_entry.id   e39dcbfbea9ab92c76f33d8e839e6d06
#
_cell.length_a   1.000
_cell.length_b   1.000
_cell.length_c   1.000
_cell.angle_alpha   90.00
_cell.angle_beta   90.00
_cell.angle_gamma   90.00
#
_symmetry.space_group_name_H-M   'P 1'
#
loop_
_entity.id
_entity.type
_entity.pdbx_description
1 polymer ?
#
loop_
_entity_poly.entity_id
_entity_poly.type
_entity_poly.pdbx_seq_one_letter_code
_entity_poly.pdbx_strand_id
1 'polypeptide(L)'
;MTTGGRIAIAIAAISLVGAWAPARAAGQELSAEAKAKEAADARAKRNALQFENNATTIVFSDRTGKRTGSLGERALYGDTVLSPDGSRVAVITRDLANESADLFVLDIATGAKTRLTTSARTEFVMAPVWSPDGSRIAYVTMLKGQEGIYVRATNGEGSAELLYKNPGAFMNLTDWSSDGRFLTFAISDLKGGALYVLPLEGGPERKPIEVLHSDLRMFGPRFSPDGRFLSYVVIDPANKAEVFVRPIDPKATDGPWQISDGSFFSPAFWRRDGKELYYVARDRSIMVAGVSTTPTFSFSTPKVLFRQQSAVPERIADVSADGERFLSLPPPRGPQLQQITIFDRQGKVVQQVGEPGMYGQPSFSPDGARLLVTKSDVQTGQADLWTIELATGKNTRLTNDTLPKIFPLWSPDGKHIYYTSFRDNDIAIYRRPSDAPGPEELVFRYTPGAGVFPTDISPDGKYLVCDSGGVILAVPLAGTDPASRKEIEYLREEFTDGTGRLSPDGKFMAFRSDEKQPERGEVYVRPFDASTGKPGDGKWQVSKDGVNAMLHWRADGKEIFFRGLNLESNDLLVMSVDVTTTPTFSAGAPRLLFKLPGPLGGNLGNISRDGQRFVFAVNVSANTTSSSAR
;
A
#
# COMPACT_ATOMS: atom_id res chain seq x y z
N MET A 1 -23.54 15.42 23.75
CA MET A 1 -23.96 15.33 22.34
C MET A 1 -22.69 15.11 21.55
N THR A 2 -22.36 13.89 21.28
CA THR A 2 -21.04 13.45 20.80
C THR A 2 -21.22 12.88 19.39
N THR A 3 -20.68 13.60 18.43
CA THR A 3 -20.52 13.13 17.05
C THR A 3 -19.29 12.22 16.99
N GLY A 4 -19.53 10.90 16.94
CA GLY A 4 -18.49 9.90 16.71
C GLY A 4 -18.01 9.93 15.26
N GLY A 5 -16.80 10.41 15.03
CA GLY A 5 -16.13 10.35 13.73
C GLY A 5 -15.72 8.91 13.40
N ARG A 6 -16.19 8.43 12.25
CA ARG A 6 -15.81 7.13 11.68
C ARG A 6 -14.50 7.30 10.93
N ILE A 7 -13.44 6.68 11.40
CA ILE A 7 -12.21 6.51 10.63
C ILE A 7 -12.20 5.07 10.11
N ALA A 8 -12.50 4.91 8.82
CA ALA A 8 -12.24 3.67 8.10
C ALA A 8 -10.75 3.64 7.72
N ILE A 9 -10.00 2.71 8.28
CA ILE A 9 -8.63 2.44 7.85
C ILE A 9 -8.71 1.73 6.51
N ALA A 10 -8.52 2.48 5.44
CA ALA A 10 -8.32 1.93 4.12
C ALA A 10 -6.89 1.38 4.03
N ILE A 11 -6.74 0.06 4.11
CA ILE A 11 -5.57 -0.59 3.51
C ILE A 11 -5.70 -0.36 2.02
N ALA A 12 -4.82 0.49 1.49
CA ALA A 12 -4.87 0.98 0.13
C ALA A 12 -4.72 -0.16 -0.88
N ALA A 13 -5.86 -0.63 -1.39
CA ALA A 13 -5.95 -0.99 -2.78
C ALA A 13 -6.62 0.22 -3.47
N ILE A 14 -5.82 1.18 -3.90
CA ILE A 14 -6.29 2.27 -4.73
C ILE A 14 -6.64 1.69 -6.09
N SER A 15 -7.90 1.42 -6.29
CA SER A 15 -8.49 1.26 -7.62
C SER A 15 -9.83 1.94 -7.60
N LEU A 16 -9.82 3.17 -7.98
CA LEU A 16 -10.99 4.03 -8.12
C LEU A 16 -11.27 4.36 -9.55
N VAL A 17 -12.44 4.10 -9.91
CA VAL A 17 -12.94 4.16 -11.26
C VAL A 17 -14.31 4.81 -11.28
N GLY A 18 -14.45 5.86 -12.01
CA GLY A 18 -15.71 6.43 -12.42
C GLY A 18 -15.71 6.77 -13.92
N ALA A 19 -16.79 6.57 -14.62
CA ALA A 19 -16.94 6.53 -16.07
C ALA A 19 -17.00 7.89 -16.76
N TRP A 20 -16.32 8.04 -17.90
CA TRP A 20 -16.51 9.14 -18.84
C TRP A 20 -17.03 8.61 -20.17
N ALA A 21 -18.16 9.18 -20.61
CA ALA A 21 -18.67 8.92 -21.95
C ALA A 21 -17.99 9.86 -22.96
N PRO A 22 -17.63 9.41 -24.16
CA PRO A 22 -17.09 10.29 -25.19
C PRO A 22 -18.12 11.38 -25.50
N ALA A 23 -17.64 12.63 -25.71
CA ALA A 23 -18.45 13.71 -26.19
C ALA A 23 -19.14 13.30 -27.51
N ARG A 24 -20.40 12.89 -27.44
CA ARG A 24 -21.27 12.70 -28.60
C ARG A 24 -21.79 14.04 -29.03
N ALA A 25 -21.83 14.21 -30.33
CA ALA A 25 -22.54 15.31 -30.97
C ALA A 25 -23.96 15.43 -30.38
N ALA A 26 -24.37 16.66 -30.12
CA ALA A 26 -25.62 17.02 -29.49
C ALA A 26 -26.82 16.18 -30.01
N GLY A 27 -27.56 15.52 -29.11
CA GLY A 27 -28.94 15.22 -29.41
C GLY A 27 -29.60 13.93 -28.98
N GLN A 28 -28.96 12.99 -28.26
CA GLN A 28 -29.73 11.86 -27.70
C GLN A 28 -29.21 11.48 -26.29
N GLU A 29 -29.99 11.76 -25.26
CA GLU A 29 -29.83 11.14 -23.96
C GLU A 29 -30.08 9.62 -24.08
N LEU A 30 -29.09 8.81 -23.61
CA LEU A 30 -29.27 7.37 -23.49
C LEU A 30 -30.45 7.07 -22.56
N SER A 31 -31.27 6.07 -22.89
CA SER A 31 -32.31 5.57 -21.99
C SER A 31 -31.68 5.11 -20.66
N ALA A 32 -32.45 5.10 -19.57
CA ALA A 32 -32.00 4.62 -18.28
C ALA A 32 -31.45 3.17 -18.36
N GLU A 33 -32.02 2.34 -19.20
CA GLU A 33 -31.61 0.97 -19.47
C GLU A 33 -30.25 0.89 -20.20
N ALA A 34 -30.01 1.78 -21.18
CA ALA A 34 -28.73 1.86 -21.88
C ALA A 34 -27.63 2.37 -20.96
N LYS A 35 -27.91 3.36 -20.08
CA LYS A 35 -26.96 3.81 -19.04
C LYS A 35 -26.64 2.70 -18.02
N ALA A 36 -27.64 1.94 -17.60
CA ALA A 36 -27.45 0.81 -16.67
C ALA A 36 -26.63 -0.31 -17.30
N LYS A 37 -26.86 -0.64 -18.57
CA LYS A 37 -26.06 -1.63 -19.31
C LYS A 37 -24.61 -1.19 -19.48
N GLU A 38 -24.38 0.07 -19.87
CA GLU A 38 -23.03 0.63 -20.01
C GLU A 38 -22.26 0.61 -18.69
N ALA A 39 -22.92 0.95 -17.58
CA ALA A 39 -22.33 0.85 -16.24
C ALA A 39 -22.02 -0.59 -15.84
N ALA A 40 -22.88 -1.55 -16.18
CA ALA A 40 -22.65 -2.96 -15.92
C ALA A 40 -21.47 -3.51 -16.75
N ASP A 41 -21.35 -3.16 -18.02
CA ASP A 41 -20.25 -3.55 -18.91
C ASP A 41 -18.91 -2.95 -18.42
N ALA A 42 -18.91 -1.69 -18.01
CA ALA A 42 -17.74 -1.03 -17.43
C ALA A 42 -17.31 -1.70 -16.13
N ARG A 43 -18.27 -2.08 -15.27
CA ARG A 43 -18.00 -2.83 -14.04
C ARG A 43 -17.41 -4.22 -14.32
N ALA A 44 -17.97 -4.95 -15.29
CA ALA A 44 -17.47 -6.27 -15.69
C ALA A 44 -16.02 -6.19 -16.19
N LYS A 45 -15.69 -5.22 -17.05
CA LYS A 45 -14.30 -4.98 -17.52
C LYS A 45 -13.36 -4.65 -16.39
N ARG A 46 -13.77 -3.79 -15.46
CA ARG A 46 -12.99 -3.47 -14.27
C ARG A 46 -12.70 -4.70 -13.42
N ASN A 47 -13.73 -5.48 -13.13
CA ASN A 47 -13.60 -6.69 -12.31
C ASN A 47 -12.66 -7.70 -12.98
N ALA A 48 -12.76 -7.89 -14.31
CA ALA A 48 -11.85 -8.72 -15.07
C ALA A 48 -10.39 -8.25 -14.95
N LEU A 49 -10.14 -6.94 -15.09
CA LEU A 49 -8.80 -6.38 -14.94
C LEU A 49 -8.28 -6.50 -13.51
N GLN A 50 -9.13 -6.26 -12.51
CA GLN A 50 -8.77 -6.42 -11.10
C GLN A 50 -8.44 -7.88 -10.79
N PHE A 51 -9.19 -8.82 -11.35
CA PHE A 51 -8.89 -10.25 -11.25
C PHE A 51 -7.55 -10.57 -11.89
N GLU A 52 -7.31 -10.15 -13.13
CA GLU A 52 -6.04 -10.37 -13.83
C GLU A 52 -4.84 -9.81 -13.08
N ASN A 53 -5.01 -8.67 -12.41
CA ASN A 53 -3.94 -8.00 -11.69
C ASN A 53 -3.66 -8.59 -10.30
N ASN A 54 -4.66 -9.20 -9.64
CA ASN A 54 -4.57 -9.59 -8.23
C ASN A 54 -4.83 -11.07 -7.94
N ALA A 55 -5.31 -11.84 -8.93
CA ALA A 55 -5.51 -13.27 -8.74
C ALA A 55 -4.19 -14.04 -8.73
N THR A 56 -4.04 -14.94 -7.76
CA THR A 56 -2.85 -15.75 -7.52
C THR A 56 -3.24 -17.22 -7.29
N THR A 57 -2.25 -18.08 -7.08
CA THR A 57 -2.41 -19.46 -6.62
C THR A 57 -1.80 -19.62 -5.24
N ILE A 58 -2.19 -20.63 -4.49
CA ILE A 58 -1.55 -21.00 -3.24
C ILE A 58 -0.33 -21.86 -3.59
N VAL A 59 0.83 -21.56 -2.99
CA VAL A 59 2.10 -22.28 -3.27
C VAL A 59 2.67 -22.84 -1.97
N PHE A 60 3.24 -24.03 -2.07
CA PHE A 60 4.00 -24.66 -1.00
C PHE A 60 5.49 -24.64 -1.32
N SER A 61 6.30 -24.36 -0.32
CA SER A 61 7.77 -24.45 -0.37
C SER A 61 8.29 -25.26 0.80
N ASP A 62 9.45 -25.88 0.63
CA ASP A 62 10.17 -26.57 1.71
C ASP A 62 11.06 -25.60 2.51
N ARG A 63 11.79 -26.12 3.49
CA ARG A 63 12.71 -25.34 4.35
C ARG A 63 13.89 -24.70 3.60
N THR A 64 14.13 -25.08 2.36
CA THR A 64 15.15 -24.46 1.49
C THR A 64 14.56 -23.33 0.63
N GLY A 65 13.24 -23.10 0.70
CA GLY A 65 12.52 -22.16 -0.15
C GLY A 65 12.20 -22.73 -1.55
N LYS A 66 12.49 -24.00 -1.82
CA LYS A 66 12.14 -24.66 -3.07
C LYS A 66 10.63 -24.92 -3.10
N ARG A 67 9.98 -24.54 -4.19
CA ARG A 67 8.55 -24.83 -4.41
C ARG A 67 8.34 -26.34 -4.55
N THR A 68 7.39 -26.88 -3.78
CA THR A 68 7.05 -28.31 -3.76
C THR A 68 5.68 -28.59 -4.36
N GLY A 69 4.83 -27.57 -4.54
CA GLY A 69 3.52 -27.74 -5.14
C GLY A 69 2.70 -26.46 -5.13
N SER A 70 1.50 -26.55 -5.70
CA SER A 70 0.50 -25.51 -5.70
C SER A 70 -0.89 -26.09 -5.44
N LEU A 71 -1.81 -25.27 -4.93
CA LEU A 71 -3.17 -25.65 -4.59
C LEU A 71 -4.17 -24.61 -5.11
N GLY A 72 -5.30 -25.11 -5.59
CA GLY A 72 -6.42 -24.30 -6.06
C GLY A 72 -6.19 -23.69 -7.43
N GLU A 73 -7.27 -23.18 -8.00
CA GLU A 73 -7.24 -22.36 -9.21
C GLU A 73 -6.72 -20.96 -8.93
N ARG A 74 -6.45 -20.19 -9.96
CA ARG A 74 -6.09 -18.78 -9.82
C ARG A 74 -7.29 -18.00 -9.34
N ALA A 75 -7.18 -17.38 -8.15
CA ALA A 75 -8.27 -16.63 -7.51
C ALA A 75 -7.76 -15.45 -6.68
N LEU A 76 -8.67 -14.59 -6.23
CA LEU A 76 -8.36 -13.47 -5.34
C LEU A 76 -8.32 -13.98 -3.90
N TYR A 77 -7.25 -14.66 -3.56
CA TYR A 77 -7.06 -15.21 -2.22
C TYR A 77 -6.67 -14.11 -1.22
N GLY A 78 -7.40 -14.11 -0.10
CA GLY A 78 -7.12 -13.29 1.08
C GLY A 78 -6.32 -14.07 2.14
N ASP A 79 -6.85 -14.09 3.38
CA ASP A 79 -6.23 -14.83 4.48
C ASP A 79 -6.30 -16.34 4.20
N THR A 80 -5.17 -17.00 4.47
CA THR A 80 -4.95 -18.39 4.08
C THR A 80 -4.18 -19.09 5.19
N VAL A 81 -4.72 -20.18 5.75
CA VAL A 81 -4.13 -20.89 6.89
C VAL A 81 -4.22 -22.42 6.71
N LEU A 82 -3.15 -23.11 7.09
CA LEU A 82 -3.07 -24.57 7.08
C LEU A 82 -3.89 -25.18 8.24
N SER A 83 -4.53 -26.32 7.98
CA SER A 83 -5.10 -27.13 9.08
C SER A 83 -4.01 -27.68 9.99
N PRO A 84 -4.30 -27.96 11.26
CA PRO A 84 -3.32 -28.48 12.23
C PRO A 84 -2.63 -29.79 11.78
N ASP A 85 -3.33 -30.62 11.02
CA ASP A 85 -2.81 -31.87 10.44
C ASP A 85 -2.09 -31.66 9.09
N GLY A 86 -2.14 -30.41 8.56
CA GLY A 86 -1.52 -30.05 7.29
C GLY A 86 -2.17 -30.68 6.05
N SER A 87 -3.38 -31.23 6.15
CA SER A 87 -4.11 -31.86 5.03
C SER A 87 -5.03 -30.91 4.27
N ARG A 88 -5.42 -29.78 4.87
CA ARG A 88 -6.38 -28.82 4.32
C ARG A 88 -5.89 -27.37 4.47
N VAL A 89 -6.46 -26.48 3.67
CA VAL A 89 -6.21 -25.04 3.73
C VAL A 89 -7.56 -24.31 3.86
N ALA A 90 -7.71 -23.48 4.90
CA ALA A 90 -8.80 -22.52 4.97
C ALA A 90 -8.37 -21.25 4.25
N VAL A 91 -9.24 -20.70 3.41
CA VAL A 91 -8.91 -19.54 2.57
C VAL A 91 -10.12 -18.63 2.39
N ILE A 92 -9.86 -17.32 2.47
CA ILE A 92 -10.83 -16.31 2.06
C ILE A 92 -10.68 -16.07 0.56
N THR A 93 -11.78 -16.15 -0.17
CA THR A 93 -11.82 -15.84 -1.60
C THR A 93 -12.76 -14.65 -1.84
N ARG A 94 -12.26 -13.63 -2.54
CA ARG A 94 -13.05 -12.45 -2.91
C ARG A 94 -13.83 -12.69 -4.20
N ASP A 95 -15.09 -12.29 -4.19
CA ASP A 95 -15.96 -12.20 -5.36
C ASP A 95 -16.17 -10.74 -5.75
N LEU A 96 -15.53 -10.32 -6.86
CA LEU A 96 -15.63 -8.94 -7.34
C LEU A 96 -17.01 -8.62 -7.94
N ALA A 97 -17.72 -9.61 -8.45
CA ALA A 97 -19.04 -9.40 -9.04
C ALA A 97 -20.07 -9.06 -7.96
N ASN A 98 -20.00 -9.76 -6.82
CA ASN A 98 -20.88 -9.58 -5.67
C ASN A 98 -20.30 -8.64 -4.60
N GLU A 99 -19.06 -8.15 -4.78
CA GLU A 99 -18.37 -7.30 -3.79
C GLU A 99 -18.38 -7.96 -2.40
N SER A 100 -18.14 -9.27 -2.34
CA SER A 100 -18.17 -10.07 -1.12
C SER A 100 -16.89 -10.88 -0.94
N ALA A 101 -16.70 -11.43 0.25
CA ALA A 101 -15.62 -12.37 0.52
C ALA A 101 -16.14 -13.54 1.36
N ASP A 102 -15.81 -14.76 0.94
CA ASP A 102 -16.26 -15.97 1.58
C ASP A 102 -15.12 -16.88 2.01
N LEU A 103 -15.39 -17.66 3.05
CA LEU A 103 -14.51 -18.67 3.60
C LEU A 103 -14.74 -20.02 2.91
N PHE A 104 -13.65 -20.62 2.45
CA PHE A 104 -13.60 -21.96 1.87
C PHE A 104 -12.56 -22.82 2.58
N VAL A 105 -12.75 -24.14 2.51
CA VAL A 105 -11.75 -25.15 2.86
C VAL A 105 -11.38 -25.90 1.58
N LEU A 106 -10.08 -26.01 1.31
CA LEU A 106 -9.51 -26.77 0.22
C LEU A 106 -8.80 -28.00 0.79
N ASP A 107 -9.08 -29.17 0.26
CA ASP A 107 -8.33 -30.40 0.54
C ASP A 107 -7.07 -30.43 -0.32
N ILE A 108 -5.90 -30.64 0.28
CA ILE A 108 -4.61 -30.54 -0.42
C ILE A 108 -4.40 -31.73 -1.37
N ALA A 109 -4.86 -32.92 -1.00
CA ALA A 109 -4.63 -34.12 -1.78
C ALA A 109 -5.55 -34.19 -3.01
N THR A 110 -6.80 -33.76 -2.88
CA THR A 110 -7.82 -33.89 -3.92
C THR A 110 -8.11 -32.58 -4.66
N GLY A 111 -7.74 -31.44 -4.07
CA GLY A 111 -8.13 -30.12 -4.56
C GLY A 111 -9.61 -29.79 -4.33
N ALA A 112 -10.37 -30.64 -3.62
CA ALA A 112 -11.78 -30.42 -3.34
C ALA A 112 -11.99 -29.13 -2.53
N LYS A 113 -13.00 -28.34 -2.91
CA LYS A 113 -13.31 -27.03 -2.33
C LYS A 113 -14.69 -27.05 -1.66
N THR A 114 -14.72 -26.84 -0.36
CA THR A 114 -15.95 -26.74 0.44
C THR A 114 -16.18 -25.29 0.84
N ARG A 115 -17.33 -24.71 0.48
CA ARG A 115 -17.72 -23.36 0.88
C ARG A 115 -18.30 -23.39 2.28
N LEU A 116 -17.78 -22.55 3.17
CA LEU A 116 -18.25 -22.47 4.56
C LEU A 116 -19.19 -21.28 4.80
N THR A 117 -19.01 -20.16 4.11
CA THR A 117 -19.87 -18.99 4.27
C THR A 117 -20.51 -18.61 2.94
N THR A 118 -21.65 -17.93 3.01
CA THR A 118 -22.32 -17.34 1.86
C THR A 118 -22.62 -15.89 2.23
N SER A 119 -21.70 -15.01 1.86
CA SER A 119 -21.79 -13.58 2.15
C SER A 119 -22.67 -12.87 1.12
N ALA A 120 -23.54 -11.98 1.58
CA ALA A 120 -24.27 -11.08 0.72
C ALA A 120 -23.36 -9.96 0.21
N ARG A 121 -23.89 -9.13 -0.67
CA ARG A 121 -23.15 -8.00 -1.22
C ARG A 121 -22.65 -7.07 -0.11
N THR A 122 -21.38 -6.67 -0.20
CA THR A 122 -20.67 -5.85 0.80
C THR A 122 -20.41 -6.54 2.15
N GLU A 123 -20.61 -7.85 2.23
CA GLU A 123 -20.27 -8.63 3.40
C GLU A 123 -18.87 -9.22 3.24
N PHE A 124 -18.08 -9.11 4.32
CA PHE A 124 -16.70 -9.63 4.32
C PHE A 124 -16.50 -10.52 5.53
N VAL A 125 -15.96 -11.70 5.28
CA VAL A 125 -15.37 -12.57 6.29
C VAL A 125 -13.84 -12.53 6.16
N MET A 126 -13.15 -12.66 7.28
CA MET A 126 -11.68 -12.57 7.33
C MET A 126 -11.09 -13.32 8.51
N ALA A 127 -9.78 -13.43 8.53
CA ALA A 127 -8.99 -13.96 9.64
C ALA A 127 -9.46 -15.35 10.12
N PRO A 128 -9.49 -16.37 9.23
CA PRO A 128 -9.88 -17.73 9.61
C PRO A 128 -8.82 -18.37 10.51
N VAL A 129 -9.25 -19.10 11.53
CA VAL A 129 -8.39 -19.82 12.46
C VAL A 129 -8.98 -21.20 12.72
N TRP A 130 -8.17 -22.24 12.57
CA TRP A 130 -8.57 -23.62 12.83
C TRP A 130 -8.65 -23.95 14.33
N SER A 131 -9.63 -24.73 14.73
CA SER A 131 -9.58 -25.42 16.02
C SER A 131 -8.42 -26.44 16.02
N PRO A 132 -7.82 -26.74 17.19
CA PRO A 132 -6.67 -27.66 17.27
C PRO A 132 -6.91 -29.05 16.72
N ASP A 133 -8.17 -29.53 16.76
CA ASP A 133 -8.62 -30.80 16.20
C ASP A 133 -8.99 -30.75 14.71
N GLY A 134 -8.95 -29.54 14.10
CA GLY A 134 -9.30 -29.32 12.71
C GLY A 134 -10.78 -29.50 12.36
N SER A 135 -11.68 -29.65 13.36
CA SER A 135 -13.11 -29.87 13.14
C SER A 135 -13.89 -28.57 12.91
N ARG A 136 -13.38 -27.42 13.40
CA ARG A 136 -14.04 -26.12 13.33
C ARG A 136 -13.09 -25.03 12.85
N ILE A 137 -13.67 -23.94 12.35
CA ILE A 137 -12.95 -22.70 12.01
C ILE A 137 -13.66 -21.54 12.68
N ALA A 138 -12.89 -20.73 13.42
CA ALA A 138 -13.30 -19.41 13.88
C ALA A 138 -12.91 -18.37 12.82
N TYR A 139 -13.71 -17.32 12.66
CA TYR A 139 -13.48 -16.25 11.70
C TYR A 139 -14.14 -14.95 12.16
N VAL A 140 -13.72 -13.82 11.61
CA VAL A 140 -14.33 -12.51 11.86
C VAL A 140 -15.29 -12.16 10.73
N THR A 141 -16.46 -11.62 11.09
CA THR A 141 -17.35 -10.97 10.11
C THR A 141 -17.44 -9.47 10.40
N MET A 142 -17.47 -8.69 9.32
CA MET A 142 -17.62 -7.22 9.32
C MET A 142 -19.03 -6.81 8.83
N LEU A 143 -19.98 -7.73 8.86
CA LEU A 143 -21.35 -7.45 8.50
C LEU A 143 -21.98 -6.46 9.48
N LYS A 144 -22.55 -5.36 8.96
CA LYS A 144 -23.16 -4.30 9.78
C LYS A 144 -24.25 -4.86 10.72
N GLY A 145 -24.02 -4.72 12.02
CA GLY A 145 -24.91 -5.22 13.09
C GLY A 145 -24.64 -6.67 13.51
N GLN A 146 -23.72 -7.37 12.82
CA GLN A 146 -23.29 -8.74 13.14
C GLN A 146 -21.75 -8.83 13.25
N GLU A 147 -21.08 -7.69 13.52
CA GLU A 147 -19.64 -7.68 13.69
C GLU A 147 -19.23 -8.55 14.87
N GLY A 148 -18.28 -9.47 14.64
CA GLY A 148 -17.86 -10.38 15.71
C GLY A 148 -17.03 -11.56 15.26
N ILE A 149 -16.68 -12.39 16.23
CA ILE A 149 -15.99 -13.67 16.02
C ILE A 149 -17.06 -14.77 16.00
N TYR A 150 -17.07 -15.52 14.92
CA TYR A 150 -17.96 -16.66 14.69
C TYR A 150 -17.17 -17.95 14.57
N VAL A 151 -17.80 -19.07 14.86
CA VAL A 151 -17.23 -20.41 14.64
C VAL A 151 -18.24 -21.30 13.91
N ARG A 152 -17.73 -22.20 13.05
CA ARG A 152 -18.55 -23.22 12.39
C ARG A 152 -17.75 -24.48 12.08
N ALA A 153 -18.47 -25.57 11.78
CA ALA A 153 -17.89 -26.83 11.38
C ALA A 153 -17.23 -26.75 10.00
N THR A 154 -16.13 -27.49 9.80
CA THR A 154 -15.34 -27.49 8.55
C THR A 154 -15.92 -28.36 7.45
N ASN A 155 -16.91 -29.20 7.76
CA ASN A 155 -17.66 -29.99 6.77
C ASN A 155 -18.73 -29.18 6.03
N GLY A 156 -18.93 -27.91 6.40
CA GLY A 156 -19.95 -27.03 5.82
C GLY A 156 -21.35 -27.21 6.40
N GLU A 157 -21.54 -28.12 7.34
CA GLU A 157 -22.83 -28.38 7.98
C GLU A 157 -23.09 -27.46 9.15
N GLY A 158 -24.36 -27.29 9.50
CA GLY A 158 -24.80 -26.47 10.63
C GLY A 158 -24.72 -24.96 10.39
N SER A 159 -25.18 -24.21 11.39
CA SER A 159 -25.10 -22.74 11.40
C SER A 159 -23.82 -22.26 12.09
N ALA A 160 -23.41 -21.03 11.78
CA ALA A 160 -22.33 -20.38 12.51
C ALA A 160 -22.82 -19.98 13.92
N GLU A 161 -21.98 -20.22 14.93
CA GLU A 161 -22.18 -19.76 16.30
C GLU A 161 -21.42 -18.44 16.53
N LEU A 162 -22.08 -17.42 17.09
CA LEU A 162 -21.43 -16.20 17.54
C LEU A 162 -20.68 -16.47 18.85
N LEU A 163 -19.36 -16.31 18.83
CA LEU A 163 -18.53 -16.44 20.02
C LEU A 163 -18.35 -15.12 20.76
N TYR A 164 -18.16 -14.03 20.04
CA TYR A 164 -17.94 -12.71 20.63
C TYR A 164 -18.42 -11.61 19.70
N LYS A 165 -19.23 -10.69 20.21
CA LYS A 165 -19.71 -9.51 19.49
C LYS A 165 -18.89 -8.29 19.90
N ASN A 166 -18.26 -7.64 18.93
CA ASN A 166 -17.54 -6.38 19.16
C ASN A 166 -18.11 -5.27 18.25
N PRO A 167 -18.91 -4.36 18.79
CA PRO A 167 -19.44 -3.26 18.01
C PRO A 167 -18.37 -2.18 17.79
N GLY A 168 -17.77 -2.14 16.61
CA GLY A 168 -17.12 -0.95 16.10
C GLY A 168 -15.59 -0.90 16.06
N ALA A 169 -14.87 -2.00 16.37
CA ALA A 169 -13.42 -2.03 16.21
C ALA A 169 -12.99 -3.08 15.17
N PHE A 170 -11.91 -2.79 14.44
CA PHE A 170 -11.28 -3.78 13.57
C PHE A 170 -10.56 -4.81 14.44
N MET A 171 -10.98 -6.07 14.36
CA MET A 171 -10.38 -7.19 15.08
C MET A 171 -9.54 -8.03 14.13
N ASN A 172 -8.32 -8.32 14.52
CA ASN A 172 -7.44 -9.26 13.83
C ASN A 172 -7.34 -10.55 14.65
N LEU A 173 -8.23 -11.52 14.37
CA LEU A 173 -8.19 -12.87 14.95
C LEU A 173 -7.04 -13.64 14.34
N THR A 174 -6.21 -14.31 15.15
CA THR A 174 -4.94 -14.84 14.64
C THR A 174 -4.61 -16.25 15.07
N ASP A 175 -5.14 -16.72 16.20
CA ASP A 175 -4.79 -18.07 16.66
C ASP A 175 -5.82 -18.67 17.62
N TRP A 176 -5.79 -19.98 17.75
CA TRP A 176 -6.54 -20.81 18.68
C TRP A 176 -5.56 -21.62 19.51
N SER A 177 -5.65 -21.54 20.83
CA SER A 177 -4.75 -22.28 21.73
C SER A 177 -4.80 -23.80 21.48
N SER A 178 -3.68 -24.47 21.63
CA SER A 178 -3.54 -25.91 21.35
C SER A 178 -4.42 -26.80 22.22
N ASP A 179 -4.82 -26.32 23.40
CA ASP A 179 -5.77 -26.98 24.31
C ASP A 179 -7.25 -26.72 23.98
N GLY A 180 -7.49 -25.89 22.97
CA GLY A 180 -8.85 -25.58 22.49
C GLY A 180 -9.63 -24.57 23.34
N ARG A 181 -9.03 -24.01 24.41
CA ARG A 181 -9.77 -23.20 25.39
C ARG A 181 -9.82 -21.72 25.07
N PHE A 182 -8.91 -21.21 24.25
CA PHE A 182 -8.75 -19.76 24.03
C PHE A 182 -8.59 -19.42 22.56
N LEU A 183 -9.15 -18.27 22.16
CA LEU A 183 -8.78 -17.56 20.94
C LEU A 183 -7.94 -16.33 21.29
N THR A 184 -7.06 -15.90 20.38
CA THR A 184 -6.33 -14.63 20.54
C THR A 184 -6.54 -13.72 19.35
N PHE A 185 -6.68 -12.42 19.63
CA PHE A 185 -6.84 -11.37 18.62
C PHE A 185 -6.20 -10.06 19.06
N ALA A 186 -5.97 -9.21 18.10
CA ALA A 186 -5.52 -7.83 18.33
C ALA A 186 -6.63 -6.86 17.91
N ILE A 187 -6.73 -5.76 18.66
CA ILE A 187 -7.42 -4.54 18.24
C ILE A 187 -6.37 -3.46 18.16
N SER A 188 -6.27 -2.78 17.02
CA SER A 188 -5.26 -1.74 16.82
C SER A 188 -5.83 -0.61 15.97
N ASP A 189 -5.54 0.61 16.36
CA ASP A 189 -5.86 1.82 15.61
C ASP A 189 -4.63 2.73 15.47
N LEU A 190 -4.82 3.98 15.04
CA LEU A 190 -3.71 4.93 14.89
C LEU A 190 -3.14 5.43 16.22
N LYS A 191 -3.82 5.18 17.34
CA LYS A 191 -3.43 5.65 18.69
C LYS A 191 -2.74 4.57 19.50
N GLY A 192 -2.75 3.32 19.02
CA GLY A 192 -2.13 2.21 19.72
C GLY A 192 -2.80 0.87 19.44
N GLY A 193 -2.57 -0.10 20.31
CA GLY A 193 -3.14 -1.42 20.16
C GLY A 193 -3.24 -2.18 21.47
N ALA A 194 -4.08 -3.20 21.46
CA ALA A 194 -4.22 -4.14 22.56
C ALA A 194 -4.32 -5.59 22.07
N LEU A 195 -3.74 -6.51 22.83
CA LEU A 195 -3.80 -7.94 22.60
C LEU A 195 -4.78 -8.57 23.60
N TYR A 196 -5.66 -9.40 23.07
CA TYR A 196 -6.71 -10.04 23.84
C TYR A 196 -6.66 -11.56 23.72
N VAL A 197 -7.09 -12.21 24.80
CA VAL A 197 -7.38 -13.64 24.83
C VAL A 197 -8.85 -13.82 25.20
N LEU A 198 -9.59 -14.54 24.37
CA LEU A 198 -11.00 -14.85 24.56
C LEU A 198 -11.15 -16.28 25.08
N PRO A 199 -11.61 -16.49 26.33
CA PRO A 199 -11.98 -17.81 26.81
C PRO A 199 -13.19 -18.35 26.04
N LEU A 200 -13.14 -19.61 25.63
CA LEU A 200 -14.23 -20.26 24.90
C LEU A 200 -15.27 -20.89 25.84
N GLU A 201 -14.93 -21.06 27.10
CA GLU A 201 -15.89 -21.38 28.18
C GLU A 201 -16.70 -20.14 28.56
N GLY A 202 -17.90 -20.31 29.15
CA GLY A 202 -18.71 -19.21 29.69
C GLY A 202 -19.88 -18.75 28.82
N GLY A 203 -20.15 -19.37 27.68
CA GLY A 203 -21.36 -19.11 26.87
C GLY A 203 -21.39 -17.71 26.21
N PRO A 204 -22.58 -17.11 25.97
CA PRO A 204 -22.73 -15.87 25.21
C PRO A 204 -22.12 -14.62 25.87
N GLU A 205 -21.87 -14.65 27.18
CA GLU A 205 -21.34 -13.53 27.98
C GLU A 205 -19.81 -13.56 28.10
N ARG A 206 -19.10 -14.24 27.16
CA ARG A 206 -17.65 -14.32 27.15
C ARG A 206 -17.01 -12.92 27.11
N LYS A 207 -16.05 -12.70 28.01
CA LYS A 207 -15.30 -11.44 28.07
C LYS A 207 -13.84 -11.67 27.68
N PRO A 208 -13.31 -10.92 26.71
CA PRO A 208 -11.89 -10.97 26.41
C PRO A 208 -11.06 -10.50 27.60
N ILE A 209 -9.93 -11.14 27.82
CA ILE A 209 -8.92 -10.73 28.79
C ILE A 209 -7.87 -9.90 28.02
N GLU A 210 -7.65 -8.66 28.43
CA GLU A 210 -6.58 -7.84 27.89
C GLU A 210 -5.25 -8.32 28.46
N VAL A 211 -4.36 -8.78 27.57
CA VAL A 211 -3.03 -9.27 27.92
C VAL A 211 -1.99 -8.17 27.88
N LEU A 212 -2.14 -7.25 26.93
CA LEU A 212 -1.23 -6.12 26.76
C LEU A 212 -1.96 -4.96 26.10
N HIS A 213 -1.72 -3.76 26.63
CA HIS A 213 -2.09 -2.49 26.01
C HIS A 213 -0.84 -1.66 25.74
N SER A 214 -0.82 -0.91 24.65
CA SER A 214 0.30 -0.03 24.27
C SER A 214 -0.16 1.11 23.38
N ASP A 215 0.52 2.25 23.47
CA ASP A 215 0.39 3.36 22.52
C ASP A 215 0.99 3.03 21.14
N LEU A 216 1.65 1.87 21.00
CA LEU A 216 2.16 1.36 19.73
C LEU A 216 1.15 0.39 19.10
N ARG A 217 1.11 0.40 17.77
CA ARG A 217 0.29 -0.58 17.05
C ARG A 217 0.85 -1.98 17.22
N MET A 218 -0.04 -2.93 17.47
CA MET A 218 0.30 -4.34 17.63
C MET A 218 -0.61 -5.22 16.79
N PHE A 219 -0.08 -6.34 16.31
CA PHE A 219 -0.88 -7.31 15.56
C PHE A 219 -0.30 -8.72 15.64
N GLY A 220 -1.05 -9.69 15.14
CA GLY A 220 -0.62 -11.06 14.92
C GLY A 220 -0.26 -11.84 16.19
N PRO A 221 -0.98 -11.72 17.33
CA PRO A 221 -0.68 -12.53 18.49
C PRO A 221 -0.89 -14.02 18.17
N ARG A 222 0.10 -14.87 18.54
CA ARG A 222 -0.01 -16.33 18.40
C ARG A 222 0.46 -17.03 19.67
N PHE A 223 -0.27 -18.05 20.08
CA PHE A 223 0.12 -18.87 21.23
C PHE A 223 1.38 -19.68 20.98
N SER A 224 2.26 -19.78 21.98
CA SER A 224 3.20 -20.90 22.02
C SER A 224 2.42 -22.22 22.11
N PRO A 225 2.99 -23.33 21.59
CA PRO A 225 2.29 -24.62 21.59
C PRO A 225 1.89 -25.15 22.98
N ASP A 226 2.60 -24.73 24.03
CA ASP A 226 2.29 -25.05 25.43
C ASP A 226 1.28 -24.06 26.07
N GLY A 227 0.84 -23.05 25.32
CA GLY A 227 -0.15 -22.06 25.75
C GLY A 227 0.34 -21.06 26.80
N ARG A 228 1.65 -21.00 27.09
CA ARG A 228 2.22 -20.16 28.17
C ARG A 228 2.62 -18.77 27.70
N PHE A 229 2.90 -18.61 26.41
CA PHE A 229 3.41 -17.37 25.81
C PHE A 229 2.61 -16.96 24.59
N LEU A 230 2.69 -15.66 24.26
CA LEU A 230 2.23 -15.08 23.00
C LEU A 230 3.43 -14.48 22.27
N SER A 231 3.61 -14.84 20.99
CA SER A 231 4.38 -14.03 20.06
C SER A 231 3.46 -12.97 19.46
N TYR A 232 3.97 -11.78 19.16
CA TYR A 232 3.23 -10.69 18.55
C TYR A 232 4.19 -9.72 17.86
N VAL A 233 3.65 -8.87 17.01
CA VAL A 233 4.41 -7.84 16.29
C VAL A 233 4.04 -6.48 16.85
N VAL A 234 5.04 -5.67 17.14
CA VAL A 234 4.92 -4.25 17.50
C VAL A 234 5.38 -3.42 16.32
N ILE A 235 4.63 -2.39 15.98
CA ILE A 235 5.05 -1.40 14.99
C ILE A 235 5.34 -0.11 15.75
N ASP A 236 6.58 0.32 15.70
CA ASP A 236 6.99 1.58 16.28
C ASP A 236 6.53 2.80 15.43
N PRO A 237 6.64 4.02 15.93
CA PRO A 237 6.26 5.22 15.19
C PRO A 237 7.01 5.42 13.87
N ALA A 238 8.18 4.79 13.72
CA ALA A 238 8.96 4.79 12.48
C ALA A 238 8.53 3.74 11.47
N ASN A 239 7.42 3.06 11.74
CA ASN A 239 6.93 1.97 10.92
C ASN A 239 7.91 0.79 10.83
N LYS A 240 8.76 0.61 11.86
CA LYS A 240 9.60 -0.58 12.03
C LYS A 240 8.77 -1.63 12.78
N ALA A 241 8.64 -2.79 12.19
CA ALA A 241 7.96 -3.92 12.81
C ALA A 241 8.98 -4.83 13.50
N GLU A 242 8.67 -5.24 14.74
CA GLU A 242 9.51 -6.14 15.53
C GLU A 242 8.67 -7.25 16.15
N VAL A 243 9.24 -8.45 16.17
CA VAL A 243 8.63 -9.63 16.79
C VAL A 243 9.04 -9.70 18.26
N PHE A 244 8.05 -9.81 19.11
CA PHE A 244 8.22 -10.01 20.56
C PHE A 244 7.55 -11.31 21.00
N VAL A 245 8.01 -11.83 22.15
CA VAL A 245 7.35 -12.90 22.90
C VAL A 245 7.14 -12.42 24.33
N ARG A 246 5.98 -12.74 24.91
CA ARG A 246 5.69 -12.46 26.31
C ARG A 246 4.89 -13.60 26.96
N PRO A 247 4.87 -13.71 28.29
CA PRO A 247 3.92 -14.58 28.98
C PRO A 247 2.48 -14.16 28.69
N ILE A 248 1.56 -15.14 28.65
CA ILE A 248 0.11 -14.87 28.51
C ILE A 248 -0.48 -14.22 29.75
N ASP A 249 0.07 -14.50 30.93
CA ASP A 249 -0.35 -13.85 32.18
C ASP A 249 -0.05 -12.34 32.08
N PRO A 250 -1.06 -11.46 32.15
CA PRO A 250 -0.84 -10.02 32.09
C PRO A 250 -0.04 -9.49 33.30
N LYS A 251 0.01 -10.23 34.40
CA LYS A 251 0.75 -9.87 35.62
C LYS A 251 2.21 -10.37 35.63
N ALA A 252 2.61 -11.13 34.62
CA ALA A 252 3.98 -11.62 34.54
C ALA A 252 4.98 -10.45 34.42
N THR A 253 6.06 -10.53 35.17
CA THR A 253 7.14 -9.53 35.18
C THR A 253 8.30 -9.91 34.27
N ASP A 254 8.36 -11.17 33.83
CA ASP A 254 9.37 -11.64 32.89
C ASP A 254 9.01 -11.22 31.47
N GLY A 255 9.99 -10.76 30.70
CA GLY A 255 9.78 -10.28 29.33
C GLY A 255 9.23 -8.83 29.24
N PRO A 256 8.76 -8.36 28.08
CA PRO A 256 8.80 -9.09 26.82
C PRO A 256 10.20 -9.30 26.25
N TRP A 257 10.40 -10.36 25.47
CA TRP A 257 11.65 -10.62 24.76
C TRP A 257 11.51 -10.22 23.29
N GLN A 258 12.42 -9.37 22.83
CA GLN A 258 12.50 -9.00 21.41
C GLN A 258 13.27 -10.11 20.66
N ILE A 259 12.63 -10.70 19.66
CA ILE A 259 13.19 -11.81 18.88
C ILE A 259 13.87 -11.32 17.61
N SER A 260 13.30 -10.31 16.94
CA SER A 260 13.81 -9.82 15.67
C SER A 260 14.60 -8.52 15.81
N ASP A 261 15.50 -8.28 14.87
CA ASP A 261 16.09 -6.98 14.58
C ASP A 261 15.59 -6.50 13.21
N GLY A 262 14.33 -6.12 13.15
CA GLY A 262 13.61 -5.77 11.95
C GLY A 262 12.83 -6.93 11.34
N SER A 263 11.49 -6.86 11.39
CA SER A 263 10.61 -7.80 10.72
C SER A 263 9.79 -7.13 9.62
N PHE A 264 9.27 -7.94 8.73
CA PHE A 264 8.22 -7.53 7.82
C PHE A 264 6.87 -7.58 8.56
N PHE A 265 5.85 -6.85 8.07
CA PHE A 265 4.51 -6.82 8.66
C PHE A 265 3.79 -8.19 8.52
N SER A 266 4.31 -9.20 9.21
CA SER A 266 3.80 -10.57 9.19
C SER A 266 3.87 -11.16 10.61
N PRO A 267 2.86 -11.94 11.05
CA PRO A 267 2.94 -12.65 12.32
C PRO A 267 4.16 -13.58 12.35
N ALA A 268 4.60 -13.91 13.55
CA ALA A 268 5.55 -15.01 13.76
C ALA A 268 4.80 -16.35 13.83
N PHE A 269 5.45 -17.42 13.45
CA PHE A 269 4.89 -18.78 13.39
C PHE A 269 5.65 -19.72 14.30
N TRP A 270 4.96 -20.34 15.24
CA TRP A 270 5.54 -21.35 16.10
C TRP A 270 5.56 -22.72 15.40
N ARG A 271 6.67 -23.42 15.49
CA ARG A 271 6.67 -24.86 15.24
C ARG A 271 5.88 -25.56 16.35
N ARG A 272 5.10 -26.60 16.01
CA ARG A 272 4.18 -27.23 16.98
C ARG A 272 4.87 -27.87 18.19
N ASP A 273 6.13 -28.28 18.06
CA ASP A 273 6.92 -28.82 19.17
C ASP A 273 7.49 -27.74 20.10
N GLY A 274 7.25 -26.47 19.81
CA GLY A 274 7.70 -25.33 20.61
C GLY A 274 9.20 -25.05 20.54
N LYS A 275 9.95 -25.65 19.60
CA LYS A 275 11.40 -25.53 19.52
C LYS A 275 11.89 -24.48 18.53
N GLU A 276 11.04 -24.02 17.63
CA GLU A 276 11.39 -23.02 16.63
C GLU A 276 10.29 -21.98 16.49
N LEU A 277 10.73 -20.73 16.25
CA LEU A 277 9.87 -19.60 15.91
C LEU A 277 10.36 -19.02 14.57
N TYR A 278 9.44 -18.90 13.60
CA TYR A 278 9.71 -18.37 12.28
C TYR A 278 9.13 -16.96 12.14
N TYR A 279 9.82 -16.10 11.41
CA TYR A 279 9.29 -14.81 11.02
C TYR A 279 9.89 -14.34 9.69
N VAL A 280 9.26 -13.37 9.07
CA VAL A 280 9.76 -12.74 7.85
C VAL A 280 10.58 -11.51 8.23
N ALA A 281 11.85 -11.47 7.85
CA ALA A 281 12.71 -10.31 8.05
C ALA A 281 12.34 -9.17 7.09
N ARG A 282 12.84 -7.97 7.36
CA ARG A 282 12.62 -6.79 6.53
C ARG A 282 13.11 -6.96 5.09
N ASP A 283 14.23 -7.68 4.90
CA ASP A 283 14.77 -8.06 3.57
C ASP A 283 14.01 -9.24 2.95
N ARG A 284 12.92 -9.68 3.63
CA ARG A 284 12.01 -10.76 3.22
C ARG A 284 12.63 -12.16 3.24
N SER A 285 13.78 -12.32 3.88
CA SER A 285 14.28 -13.62 4.27
C SER A 285 13.34 -14.26 5.30
N ILE A 286 13.18 -15.56 5.22
CA ILE A 286 12.54 -16.32 6.28
C ILE A 286 13.58 -16.62 7.34
N MET A 287 13.32 -16.15 8.55
CA MET A 287 14.18 -16.30 9.71
C MET A 287 13.68 -17.41 10.61
N VAL A 288 14.58 -18.06 11.31
CA VAL A 288 14.27 -19.04 12.35
C VAL A 288 15.09 -18.76 13.59
N ALA A 289 14.42 -18.72 14.75
CA ALA A 289 15.04 -18.74 16.07
C ALA A 289 14.73 -20.09 16.75
N GLY A 290 15.74 -20.75 17.29
CA GLY A 290 15.54 -21.84 18.21
C GLY A 290 14.99 -21.28 19.53
N VAL A 291 13.93 -21.86 20.08
CA VAL A 291 13.29 -21.36 21.29
C VAL A 291 13.10 -22.50 22.30
N SER A 292 13.03 -22.13 23.58
CA SER A 292 12.60 -23.00 24.68
C SER A 292 11.61 -22.24 25.54
N THR A 293 10.52 -22.90 25.91
CA THR A 293 9.49 -22.35 26.82
C THR A 293 9.63 -22.86 28.23
N THR A 294 10.57 -23.75 28.51
CA THR A 294 10.78 -24.38 29.85
C THR A 294 12.24 -24.39 30.24
N PRO A 295 12.58 -24.14 31.52
CA PRO A 295 11.70 -23.71 32.63
C PRO A 295 11.23 -22.27 32.46
N THR A 296 12.02 -21.42 31.78
CA THR A 296 11.73 -20.03 31.41
C THR A 296 11.86 -19.88 29.90
N PHE A 297 11.31 -18.82 29.33
CA PHE A 297 11.47 -18.55 27.89
C PHE A 297 12.94 -18.18 27.60
N SER A 298 13.49 -18.78 26.56
CA SER A 298 14.78 -18.43 25.99
C SER A 298 14.82 -18.67 24.51
N PHE A 299 15.69 -17.98 23.79
CA PHE A 299 15.83 -18.12 22.34
C PHE A 299 17.29 -17.96 21.89
N SER A 300 17.62 -18.59 20.76
CA SER A 300 18.90 -18.42 20.09
C SER A 300 18.87 -17.20 19.17
N THR A 301 20.04 -16.64 18.84
CA THR A 301 20.13 -15.63 17.79
C THR A 301 19.45 -16.13 16.51
N PRO A 302 18.49 -15.38 15.94
CA PRO A 302 17.83 -15.76 14.72
C PRO A 302 18.81 -15.88 13.55
N LYS A 303 18.57 -16.86 12.68
CA LYS A 303 19.36 -17.07 11.46
C LYS A 303 18.45 -17.15 10.23
N VAL A 304 18.99 -16.84 9.06
CA VAL A 304 18.27 -17.01 7.80
C VAL A 304 18.03 -18.50 7.58
N LEU A 305 16.77 -18.89 7.44
CA LEU A 305 16.40 -20.24 7.02
C LEU A 305 16.53 -20.37 5.51
N PHE A 306 15.86 -19.47 4.77
CA PHE A 306 16.04 -19.34 3.34
C PHE A 306 15.66 -17.92 2.85
N ARG A 307 16.10 -17.59 1.66
CA ARG A 307 15.67 -16.39 0.94
C ARG A 307 14.66 -16.76 -0.11
N GLN A 308 13.60 -15.98 -0.22
CA GLN A 308 12.62 -16.17 -1.30
C GLN A 308 13.33 -15.93 -2.65
N GLN A 309 13.16 -16.85 -3.58
CA GLN A 309 13.79 -16.77 -4.91
C GLN A 309 12.97 -15.94 -5.91
N SER A 310 11.80 -15.48 -5.51
CA SER A 310 10.92 -14.67 -6.36
C SER A 310 11.39 -13.22 -6.40
N ALA A 311 11.47 -12.67 -7.59
CA ALA A 311 11.77 -11.26 -7.84
C ALA A 311 10.77 -10.29 -7.17
N VAL A 312 9.52 -10.74 -7.00
CA VAL A 312 8.53 -10.09 -6.14
C VAL A 312 8.23 -11.03 -4.99
N PRO A 313 8.42 -10.60 -3.75
CA PRO A 313 8.31 -11.49 -2.61
C PRO A 313 6.90 -12.03 -2.44
N GLU A 314 6.85 -13.30 -2.11
CA GLU A 314 5.63 -14.00 -1.78
C GLU A 314 5.22 -13.66 -0.34
N ARG A 315 3.94 -13.43 -0.12
CA ARG A 315 3.41 -13.32 1.23
C ARG A 315 3.39 -14.71 1.88
N ILE A 316 4.22 -14.94 2.88
CA ILE A 316 4.10 -16.14 3.71
C ILE A 316 2.79 -16.01 4.49
N ALA A 317 1.90 -16.96 4.25
CA ALA A 317 0.58 -16.99 4.85
C ALA A 317 0.57 -17.88 6.09
N ASP A 318 1.29 -19.01 6.06
CA ASP A 318 1.40 -19.92 7.19
C ASP A 318 2.60 -20.88 7.07
N VAL A 319 2.86 -21.61 8.16
CA VAL A 319 3.90 -22.65 8.25
C VAL A 319 3.27 -23.91 8.82
N SER A 320 3.59 -25.08 8.25
CA SER A 320 3.08 -26.36 8.75
C SER A 320 3.55 -26.64 10.19
N ALA A 321 2.78 -27.46 10.89
CA ALA A 321 3.00 -27.77 12.30
C ALA A 321 4.40 -28.39 12.57
N ASP A 322 4.95 -29.15 11.60
CA ASP A 322 6.28 -29.71 11.65
C ASP A 322 7.40 -28.75 11.22
N GLY A 323 7.03 -27.56 10.70
CA GLY A 323 7.98 -26.56 10.20
C GLY A 323 8.62 -26.91 8.86
N GLU A 324 8.13 -27.93 8.15
CA GLU A 324 8.74 -28.42 6.90
C GLU A 324 8.14 -27.82 5.65
N ARG A 325 6.91 -27.27 5.72
CA ARG A 325 6.22 -26.64 4.60
C ARG A 325 5.83 -25.21 4.91
N PHE A 326 6.10 -24.32 3.97
CA PHE A 326 5.73 -22.90 4.00
C PHE A 326 4.66 -22.66 2.96
N LEU A 327 3.54 -22.11 3.38
CA LEU A 327 2.42 -21.75 2.54
C LEU A 327 2.55 -20.28 2.17
N SER A 328 2.54 -19.98 0.88
CA SER A 328 2.69 -18.63 0.38
C SER A 328 1.68 -18.28 -0.70
N LEU A 329 1.44 -16.99 -0.85
CA LEU A 329 0.68 -16.41 -1.95
C LEU A 329 1.66 -15.60 -2.81
N PRO A 330 2.09 -16.14 -3.96
CA PRO A 330 2.90 -15.40 -4.90
C PRO A 330 2.17 -14.13 -5.36
N PRO A 331 2.89 -13.07 -5.67
CA PRO A 331 2.27 -11.92 -6.31
C PRO A 331 1.61 -12.38 -7.62
N PRO A 332 0.45 -11.85 -7.95
CA PRO A 332 -0.38 -12.31 -9.09
C PRO A 332 0.32 -12.22 -10.44
N ARG A 333 1.24 -11.28 -10.55
CA ARG A 333 2.14 -11.14 -11.70
C ARG A 333 3.56 -11.04 -11.16
N GLY A 334 4.51 -11.63 -11.88
CA GLY A 334 5.93 -11.39 -11.66
C GLY A 334 6.25 -9.90 -11.78
N PRO A 335 7.49 -9.46 -11.47
CA PRO A 335 7.86 -8.06 -11.55
C PRO A 335 7.50 -7.53 -12.92
N GLN A 336 6.62 -6.50 -12.94
CA GLN A 336 6.29 -5.80 -14.16
C GLN A 336 7.49 -4.94 -14.53
N LEU A 337 8.33 -5.45 -15.41
CA LEU A 337 9.40 -4.64 -15.97
C LEU A 337 8.80 -3.49 -16.79
N GLN A 338 9.35 -2.34 -16.63
CA GLN A 338 8.91 -1.10 -17.25
C GLN A 338 10.04 -0.51 -18.09
N GLN A 339 9.67 0.09 -19.19
CA GLN A 339 10.55 0.89 -20.01
C GLN A 339 10.25 2.36 -19.79
N ILE A 340 11.24 3.15 -19.41
CA ILE A 340 11.08 4.59 -19.36
C ILE A 340 10.88 5.10 -20.78
N THR A 341 9.73 5.72 -21.02
CA THR A 341 9.30 6.15 -22.34
C THR A 341 8.93 7.63 -22.30
N ILE A 342 9.49 8.39 -23.24
CA ILE A 342 9.20 9.81 -23.42
C ILE A 342 8.29 9.94 -24.63
N PHE A 343 7.20 10.68 -24.44
CA PHE A 343 6.19 10.99 -25.45
C PHE A 343 6.20 12.49 -25.80
N ASP A 344 5.78 12.83 -26.99
CA ASP A 344 5.42 14.22 -27.35
C ASP A 344 3.97 14.56 -26.96
N ARG A 345 3.53 15.76 -27.28
CA ARG A 345 2.16 16.22 -26.98
C ARG A 345 1.05 15.45 -27.73
N GLN A 346 1.38 14.73 -28.77
CA GLN A 346 0.48 13.91 -29.56
C GLN A 346 0.48 12.44 -29.08
N GLY A 347 1.27 12.11 -28.06
CA GLY A 347 1.41 10.74 -27.55
C GLY A 347 2.29 9.85 -28.41
N LYS A 348 3.06 10.42 -29.32
CA LYS A 348 4.06 9.67 -30.08
C LYS A 348 5.30 9.45 -29.22
N VAL A 349 5.85 8.24 -29.25
CA VAL A 349 7.11 7.93 -28.58
C VAL A 349 8.26 8.69 -29.24
N VAL A 350 8.93 9.52 -28.45
CA VAL A 350 10.12 10.28 -28.84
C VAL A 350 11.39 9.52 -28.54
N GLN A 351 11.44 8.91 -27.34
CA GLN A 351 12.64 8.23 -26.86
C GLN A 351 12.26 7.15 -25.82
N GLN A 352 12.98 6.04 -25.84
CA GLN A 352 13.02 5.08 -24.74
C GLN A 352 14.37 5.17 -24.05
N VAL A 353 14.40 5.13 -22.73
CA VAL A 353 15.58 5.42 -21.91
C VAL A 353 15.88 4.29 -20.95
N GLY A 354 17.14 3.83 -20.94
CA GLY A 354 17.60 2.75 -20.08
C GLY A 354 17.09 1.36 -20.51
N GLU A 355 17.51 0.33 -19.77
CA GLU A 355 17.04 -1.04 -19.94
C GLU A 355 15.71 -1.24 -19.21
N PRO A 356 14.87 -2.20 -19.61
CA PRO A 356 13.68 -2.56 -18.85
C PRO A 356 14.02 -2.91 -17.39
N GLY A 357 13.27 -2.34 -16.44
CA GLY A 357 13.51 -2.49 -15.01
C GLY A 357 12.29 -2.14 -14.17
N MET A 358 12.41 -2.25 -12.87
CA MET A 358 11.38 -1.77 -11.94
C MET A 358 11.64 -0.29 -11.64
N TYR A 359 10.95 0.59 -12.34
CA TYR A 359 11.11 2.04 -12.22
C TYR A 359 9.94 2.67 -11.49
N GLY A 360 10.23 3.67 -10.64
CA GLY A 360 9.24 4.54 -10.03
C GLY A 360 9.50 6.01 -10.35
N GLN A 361 8.43 6.76 -10.50
CA GLN A 361 8.40 8.23 -10.51
C GLN A 361 9.47 8.92 -11.38
N PRO A 362 9.56 8.63 -12.69
CA PRO A 362 10.51 9.34 -13.55
C PRO A 362 10.15 10.83 -13.60
N SER A 363 11.14 11.71 -13.45
CA SER A 363 10.96 13.16 -13.57
C SER A 363 12.11 13.84 -14.30
N PHE A 364 11.76 14.82 -15.14
CA PHE A 364 12.77 15.63 -15.82
C PHE A 364 13.50 16.56 -14.85
N SER A 365 14.80 16.72 -15.03
CA SER A 365 15.54 17.83 -14.43
C SER A 365 15.00 19.18 -14.94
N PRO A 366 15.17 20.27 -14.19
CA PRO A 366 14.67 21.60 -14.61
C PRO A 366 15.19 22.08 -15.98
N ASP A 367 16.38 21.65 -16.39
CA ASP A 367 16.97 21.92 -17.71
C ASP A 367 16.50 20.93 -18.79
N GLY A 368 15.78 19.88 -18.40
CA GLY A 368 15.28 18.83 -19.29
C GLY A 368 16.35 17.92 -19.89
N ALA A 369 17.58 17.94 -19.37
CA ALA A 369 18.70 17.15 -19.88
C ALA A 369 18.84 15.79 -19.20
N ARG A 370 18.30 15.64 -17.99
CA ARG A 370 18.39 14.41 -17.19
C ARG A 370 17.01 13.95 -16.72
N LEU A 371 16.91 12.66 -16.40
CA LEU A 371 15.81 12.10 -15.64
C LEU A 371 16.28 11.70 -14.25
N LEU A 372 15.46 11.93 -13.25
CA LEU A 372 15.54 11.34 -11.93
C LEU A 372 14.56 10.18 -11.88
N VAL A 373 14.99 9.03 -11.41
CA VAL A 373 14.17 7.83 -11.29
C VAL A 373 14.45 7.12 -9.98
N THR A 374 13.45 6.48 -9.43
CA THR A 374 13.66 5.41 -8.47
C THR A 374 13.79 4.10 -9.25
N LYS A 375 14.86 3.34 -9.03
CA LYS A 375 15.05 2.02 -9.62
C LYS A 375 15.15 0.98 -8.53
N SER A 376 14.27 0.00 -8.57
CA SER A 376 14.25 -1.09 -7.60
C SER A 376 15.02 -2.29 -8.15
N ASP A 377 15.84 -2.88 -7.29
CA ASP A 377 16.45 -4.18 -7.55
C ASP A 377 15.38 -5.27 -7.56
N VAL A 378 15.37 -6.08 -8.61
CA VAL A 378 14.33 -7.09 -8.86
C VAL A 378 14.36 -8.21 -7.82
N GLN A 379 15.54 -8.51 -7.26
CA GLN A 379 15.73 -9.61 -6.31
C GLN A 379 15.48 -9.19 -4.87
N THR A 380 15.98 -8.03 -4.48
CA THR A 380 15.91 -7.55 -3.09
C THR A 380 14.74 -6.61 -2.84
N GLY A 381 14.16 -6.03 -3.90
CA GLY A 381 13.16 -4.98 -3.80
C GLY A 381 13.72 -3.63 -3.30
N GLN A 382 15.04 -3.54 -3.07
CA GLN A 382 15.69 -2.30 -2.65
C GLN A 382 15.57 -1.25 -3.74
N ALA A 383 15.09 -0.07 -3.38
CA ALA A 383 14.87 1.04 -4.28
C ALA A 383 15.93 2.13 -4.05
N ASP A 384 16.64 2.49 -5.10
CA ASP A 384 17.65 3.56 -5.11
C ASP A 384 17.29 4.67 -6.08
N LEU A 385 17.81 5.85 -5.79
CA LEU A 385 17.73 7.02 -6.66
C LEU A 385 18.84 6.99 -7.72
N TRP A 386 18.44 7.23 -8.94
CA TRP A 386 19.34 7.29 -10.10
C TRP A 386 19.04 8.53 -10.92
N THR A 387 20.07 9.09 -11.54
CA THR A 387 19.90 10.03 -12.65
C THR A 387 20.35 9.41 -13.96
N ILE A 388 19.66 9.75 -15.04
CA ILE A 388 19.93 9.27 -16.39
C ILE A 388 20.09 10.49 -17.29
N GLU A 389 21.24 10.62 -17.94
CA GLU A 389 21.49 11.64 -18.96
C GLU A 389 20.77 11.27 -20.26
N LEU A 390 19.90 12.14 -20.77
CA LEU A 390 19.10 11.82 -21.95
C LEU A 390 19.91 11.76 -23.24
N ALA A 391 20.98 12.56 -23.36
CA ALA A 391 21.80 12.60 -24.54
C ALA A 391 22.71 11.37 -24.68
N THR A 392 23.21 10.83 -23.59
CA THR A 392 24.23 9.76 -23.59
C THR A 392 23.68 8.42 -23.09
N GLY A 393 22.53 8.42 -22.38
CA GLY A 393 22.00 7.27 -21.67
C GLY A 393 22.81 6.90 -20.42
N LYS A 394 23.78 7.72 -19.99
CA LYS A 394 24.59 7.47 -18.81
C LYS A 394 23.74 7.45 -17.55
N ASN A 395 23.85 6.37 -16.81
CA ASN A 395 23.16 6.16 -15.52
C ASN A 395 24.11 6.46 -14.36
N THR A 396 23.68 7.28 -13.41
CA THR A 396 24.42 7.57 -12.18
C THR A 396 23.58 7.18 -10.98
N ARG A 397 24.04 6.20 -10.18
CA ARG A 397 23.40 5.82 -8.93
C ARG A 397 23.73 6.84 -7.86
N LEU A 398 22.73 7.41 -7.23
CA LEU A 398 22.88 8.44 -6.22
C LEU A 398 22.84 7.88 -4.80
N THR A 399 22.11 6.78 -4.56
CA THR A 399 21.99 6.14 -3.25
C THR A 399 22.38 4.67 -3.34
N ASN A 400 22.86 4.10 -2.24
CA ASN A 400 23.30 2.69 -2.19
C ASN A 400 23.09 2.03 -0.81
N ASP A 401 22.28 2.64 0.05
CA ASP A 401 21.91 2.09 1.35
C ASP A 401 20.61 1.27 1.27
N THR A 402 20.29 0.53 2.32
CA THR A 402 19.12 -0.37 2.38
C THR A 402 17.80 0.33 2.70
N LEU A 403 17.82 1.66 2.92
CA LEU A 403 16.65 2.41 3.34
C LEU A 403 15.78 2.80 2.13
N PRO A 404 14.46 2.73 2.20
CA PRO A 404 13.58 3.19 1.14
C PRO A 404 13.76 4.69 0.86
N LYS A 405 13.80 5.06 -0.43
CA LYS A 405 13.76 6.44 -0.90
C LYS A 405 12.57 6.57 -1.83
N ILE A 406 11.63 7.41 -1.43
CA ILE A 406 10.36 7.58 -2.15
C ILE A 406 10.09 9.06 -2.41
N PHE A 407 9.27 9.33 -3.42
CA PHE A 407 8.86 10.67 -3.84
C PHE A 407 10.03 11.64 -4.11
N PRO A 408 10.97 11.23 -4.99
CA PRO A 408 12.10 12.10 -5.31
C PRO A 408 11.65 13.32 -6.12
N LEU A 409 12.24 14.49 -5.78
CA LEU A 409 11.91 15.79 -6.35
C LEU A 409 13.19 16.58 -6.62
N TRP A 410 13.28 17.21 -7.80
CA TRP A 410 14.35 18.15 -8.12
C TRP A 410 14.17 19.49 -7.41
N SER A 411 15.27 20.10 -6.97
CA SER A 411 15.28 21.53 -6.67
C SER A 411 15.06 22.36 -7.95
N PRO A 412 14.49 23.58 -7.84
CA PRO A 412 14.26 24.44 -9.02
C PRO A 412 15.52 24.77 -9.83
N ASP A 413 16.69 24.82 -9.17
CA ASP A 413 18.01 25.05 -9.79
C ASP A 413 18.68 23.77 -10.32
N GLY A 414 18.06 22.59 -10.08
CA GLY A 414 18.58 21.30 -10.52
C GLY A 414 19.82 20.79 -9.77
N LYS A 415 20.26 21.48 -8.70
CA LYS A 415 21.49 21.11 -7.97
C LYS A 415 21.26 20.07 -6.88
N HIS A 416 20.03 19.95 -6.38
CA HIS A 416 19.69 19.04 -5.31
C HIS A 416 18.49 18.16 -5.67
N ILE A 417 18.42 17.02 -5.00
CA ILE A 417 17.29 16.11 -5.02
C ILE A 417 16.76 15.99 -3.59
N TYR A 418 15.47 16.21 -3.43
CA TYR A 418 14.74 16.02 -2.18
C TYR A 418 13.97 14.70 -2.26
N TYR A 419 13.85 13.98 -1.16
CA TYR A 419 13.11 12.73 -1.10
C TYR A 419 12.74 12.37 0.34
N THR A 420 11.72 11.55 0.49
CA THR A 420 11.39 10.96 1.78
C THR A 420 12.21 9.70 2.00
N SER A 421 12.76 9.55 3.19
CA SER A 421 13.46 8.35 3.65
C SER A 421 13.02 7.97 5.06
N PHE A 422 13.17 6.67 5.35
CA PHE A 422 12.83 6.08 6.64
C PHE A 422 14.14 5.78 7.37
N ARG A 423 14.46 6.55 8.43
CA ARG A 423 15.71 6.43 9.20
C ARG A 423 15.45 6.62 10.69
N ASP A 424 16.22 5.93 11.52
CA ASP A 424 16.24 6.15 12.96
C ASP A 424 14.85 6.20 13.59
N ASN A 425 13.96 5.30 13.14
CA ASN A 425 12.58 5.25 13.56
C ASN A 425 11.74 6.48 13.14
N ASP A 426 12.12 7.17 12.07
CA ASP A 426 11.45 8.38 11.63
C ASP A 426 11.25 8.43 10.12
N ILE A 427 10.18 9.12 9.69
CA ILE A 427 9.90 9.44 8.30
C ILE A 427 10.20 10.91 8.08
N ALA A 428 11.27 11.20 7.36
CA ALA A 428 11.72 12.55 7.17
C ALA A 428 12.10 12.83 5.70
N ILE A 429 12.13 14.12 5.35
CA ILE A 429 12.59 14.59 4.05
C ILE A 429 14.08 14.93 4.15
N TYR A 430 14.83 14.35 3.23
CA TYR A 430 16.25 14.58 3.04
C TYR A 430 16.53 15.24 1.70
N ARG A 431 17.69 15.87 1.58
CA ARG A 431 18.22 16.33 0.29
C ARG A 431 19.67 15.87 0.10
N ARG A 432 20.11 15.86 -1.15
CA ARG A 432 21.49 15.57 -1.54
C ARG A 432 21.83 16.24 -2.87
N PRO A 433 23.12 16.36 -3.23
CA PRO A 433 23.53 16.78 -4.58
C PRO A 433 22.95 15.87 -5.66
N SER A 434 22.66 16.45 -6.82
CA SER A 434 22.00 15.75 -7.95
C SER A 434 22.96 15.12 -8.96
N ASP A 435 24.24 15.44 -8.91
CA ASP A 435 25.24 15.12 -9.94
C ASP A 435 26.20 13.99 -9.53
N ALA A 436 26.29 13.71 -8.23
CA ALA A 436 27.17 12.66 -7.70
C ALA A 436 26.63 12.10 -6.37
N PRO A 437 27.08 10.91 -5.93
CA PRO A 437 26.94 10.47 -4.56
C PRO A 437 27.58 11.51 -3.63
N GLY A 438 26.82 12.04 -2.69
CA GLY A 438 27.26 13.07 -1.75
C GLY A 438 26.54 12.94 -0.40
N PRO A 439 26.89 13.79 0.57
CA PRO A 439 26.25 13.75 1.88
C PRO A 439 24.75 14.02 1.75
N GLU A 440 24.01 13.34 2.59
CA GLU A 440 22.59 13.58 2.78
C GLU A 440 22.38 14.56 3.92
N GLU A 441 21.49 15.49 3.73
CA GLU A 441 21.12 16.51 4.70
C GLU A 441 19.64 16.35 5.08
N LEU A 442 19.33 16.34 6.37
CA LEU A 442 17.96 16.42 6.85
C LEU A 442 17.37 17.75 6.42
N VAL A 443 16.17 17.73 5.84
CA VAL A 443 15.44 18.95 5.47
C VAL A 443 14.28 19.22 6.40
N PHE A 444 13.44 18.23 6.66
CA PHE A 444 12.24 18.41 7.46
C PHE A 444 11.82 17.09 8.09
N ARG A 445 11.36 17.17 9.32
CA ARG A 445 10.83 16.08 10.11
C ARG A 445 9.42 16.45 10.55
N TYR A 446 8.45 15.62 10.22
CA TYR A 446 7.06 15.87 10.59
C TYR A 446 6.64 14.92 11.73
N THR A 447 6.29 15.52 12.87
CA THR A 447 5.80 14.77 14.02
C THR A 447 4.33 15.09 14.21
N PRO A 448 3.42 14.33 13.67
CA PRO A 448 2.63 13.36 14.39
C PRO A 448 2.36 12.07 13.57
N GLY A 449 3.37 11.27 13.29
CA GLY A 449 3.19 9.89 12.87
C GLY A 449 2.62 9.61 11.46
N ALA A 450 2.20 10.63 10.72
CA ALA A 450 1.84 10.50 9.32
C ALA A 450 3.07 10.71 8.43
N GLY A 451 3.25 9.89 7.40
CA GLY A 451 4.32 10.07 6.42
C GLY A 451 4.24 11.45 5.76
N VAL A 452 5.40 12.08 5.54
CA VAL A 452 5.50 13.36 4.84
C VAL A 452 6.21 13.18 3.51
N PHE A 453 5.63 13.71 2.43
CA PHE A 453 6.09 13.49 1.05
C PHE A 453 6.28 14.84 0.33
N PRO A 454 7.48 15.12 -0.21
CA PRO A 454 7.71 16.35 -0.95
C PRO A 454 6.96 16.29 -2.27
N THR A 455 6.21 17.34 -2.58
CA THR A 455 5.46 17.44 -3.82
C THR A 455 6.00 18.53 -4.72
N ASP A 456 6.43 19.68 -4.17
CA ASP A 456 6.99 20.77 -4.93
C ASP A 456 7.95 21.65 -4.10
N ILE A 457 8.68 22.53 -4.78
CA ILE A 457 9.47 23.58 -4.15
C ILE A 457 9.13 24.91 -4.82
N SER A 458 8.91 25.95 -4.01
CA SER A 458 8.60 27.26 -4.55
C SER A 458 9.70 27.74 -5.54
N PRO A 459 9.34 28.47 -6.59
CA PRO A 459 10.30 28.89 -7.62
C PRO A 459 11.49 29.69 -7.07
N ASP A 460 11.27 30.39 -5.96
CA ASP A 460 12.31 31.15 -5.23
C ASP A 460 13.11 30.31 -4.21
N GLY A 461 12.77 29.01 -4.08
CA GLY A 461 13.44 28.08 -3.17
C GLY A 461 13.15 28.28 -1.69
N LYS A 462 12.17 29.10 -1.30
CA LYS A 462 11.90 29.41 0.11
C LYS A 462 11.02 28.41 0.81
N TYR A 463 10.14 27.73 0.09
CA TYR A 463 9.19 26.77 0.64
C TYR A 463 9.29 25.40 -0.05
N LEU A 464 9.29 24.37 0.77
CA LEU A 464 9.01 22.99 0.33
C LEU A 464 7.53 22.72 0.55
N VAL A 465 6.82 22.32 -0.50
CA VAL A 465 5.44 21.88 -0.42
C VAL A 465 5.42 20.38 -0.17
N CYS A 466 4.64 19.95 0.81
CA CYS A 466 4.53 18.55 1.21
C CYS A 466 3.08 18.10 1.28
N ASP A 467 2.87 16.82 1.07
CA ASP A 467 1.63 16.11 1.36
C ASP A 467 1.82 15.26 2.62
N SER A 468 0.85 15.27 3.52
CA SER A 468 0.84 14.42 4.70
C SER A 468 -0.58 14.05 5.10
N GLY A 469 -1.01 12.84 4.70
CA GLY A 469 -2.28 12.27 5.12
C GLY A 469 -3.52 13.11 4.75
N GLY A 470 -3.50 13.76 3.58
CA GLY A 470 -4.59 14.61 3.11
C GLY A 470 -4.47 16.07 3.55
N VAL A 471 -3.31 16.47 4.06
CA VAL A 471 -2.99 17.86 4.44
C VAL A 471 -1.87 18.36 3.54
N ILE A 472 -2.02 19.54 2.97
CA ILE A 472 -0.95 20.21 2.22
C ILE A 472 -0.21 21.17 3.17
N LEU A 473 1.10 20.96 3.27
CA LEU A 473 2.00 21.72 4.12
C LEU A 473 2.94 22.59 3.27
N ALA A 474 3.22 23.82 3.73
CA ALA A 474 4.30 24.65 3.26
C ALA A 474 5.39 24.72 4.34
N VAL A 475 6.58 24.21 4.05
CA VAL A 475 7.71 24.15 4.99
C VAL A 475 8.75 25.19 4.61
N PRO A 476 9.03 26.21 5.45
CA PRO A 476 10.08 27.18 5.17
C PRO A 476 11.46 26.52 5.10
N LEU A 477 12.21 26.79 4.04
CA LEU A 477 13.56 26.23 3.84
C LEU A 477 14.69 27.13 4.32
N ALA A 478 14.43 28.44 4.47
CA ALA A 478 15.44 29.43 4.85
C ALA A 478 15.58 29.58 6.37
N GLY A 479 16.80 29.78 6.84
CA GLY A 479 17.13 30.41 8.11
C GLY A 479 16.94 29.63 9.39
N THR A 480 16.52 28.37 9.36
CA THR A 480 16.25 27.56 10.56
C THR A 480 17.00 26.23 10.55
N ASP A 481 17.38 25.75 11.73
CA ASP A 481 17.83 24.38 11.90
C ASP A 481 16.77 23.41 11.35
N PRO A 482 17.14 22.49 10.46
CA PRO A 482 16.23 21.51 9.87
C PRO A 482 15.37 20.74 10.89
N ALA A 483 15.93 20.44 12.05
CA ALA A 483 15.24 19.70 13.11
C ALA A 483 14.17 20.53 13.84
N SER A 484 14.22 21.86 13.75
CA SER A 484 13.28 22.78 14.40
C SER A 484 12.35 23.50 13.43
N ARG A 485 12.37 23.16 12.13
CA ARG A 485 11.46 23.75 11.14
C ARG A 485 10.02 23.43 11.50
N LYS A 486 9.19 24.46 11.48
CA LYS A 486 7.74 24.31 11.66
C LYS A 486 7.06 24.44 10.31
N GLU A 487 6.18 23.50 10.05
CA GLU A 487 5.30 23.55 8.89
C GLU A 487 4.23 24.63 9.05
N ILE A 488 3.75 25.09 7.92
CA ILE A 488 2.56 25.93 7.79
C ILE A 488 1.51 25.05 7.13
N GLU A 489 0.40 24.84 7.81
CA GLU A 489 -0.74 24.16 7.17
C GLU A 489 -1.31 25.08 6.09
N TYR A 490 -1.00 24.75 4.83
CA TYR A 490 -1.56 25.47 3.71
C TYR A 490 -3.03 25.11 3.51
N LEU A 491 -3.35 23.80 3.60
CA LEU A 491 -4.71 23.32 3.43
C LEU A 491 -4.94 22.09 4.32
N ARG A 492 -5.97 22.19 5.18
CA ARG A 492 -6.53 21.09 5.95
C ARG A 492 -8.05 21.22 5.89
N GLU A 493 -8.70 20.40 5.11
CA GLU A 493 -10.16 20.37 4.98
C GLU A 493 -10.70 19.01 5.45
N GLU A 494 -12.02 18.80 5.47
CA GLU A 494 -12.63 17.50 5.81
C GLU A 494 -12.41 16.43 4.72
N PHE A 495 -11.84 16.84 3.60
CA PHE A 495 -11.59 16.05 2.40
C PHE A 495 -10.12 15.65 2.30
N THR A 496 -9.85 14.64 1.47
CA THR A 496 -8.46 14.24 1.18
C THR A 496 -7.89 15.16 0.12
N ASP A 497 -7.04 16.08 0.54
CA ASP A 497 -6.29 16.96 -0.34
C ASP A 497 -4.85 16.45 -0.55
N GLY A 498 -4.25 16.77 -1.66
CA GLY A 498 -2.87 16.35 -1.91
C GLY A 498 -2.29 16.84 -3.23
N THR A 499 -1.03 16.48 -3.45
CA THR A 499 -0.28 16.75 -4.68
C THR A 499 -0.18 18.25 -5.02
N GLY A 500 0.07 19.10 -4.02
CA GLY A 500 0.21 20.55 -4.21
C GLY A 500 1.36 20.91 -5.17
N ARG A 501 1.09 21.77 -6.15
CA ARG A 501 2.05 22.26 -7.16
C ARG A 501 1.93 23.78 -7.31
N LEU A 502 3.01 24.49 -7.10
CA LEU A 502 3.05 25.93 -7.25
C LEU A 502 3.12 26.35 -8.72
N SER A 503 2.42 27.44 -9.04
CA SER A 503 2.58 28.10 -10.34
C SER A 503 4.01 28.62 -10.50
N PRO A 504 4.52 28.74 -11.74
CA PRO A 504 5.89 29.20 -11.99
C PRO A 504 6.22 30.60 -11.45
N ASP A 505 5.19 31.45 -11.25
CA ASP A 505 5.32 32.76 -10.62
C ASP A 505 5.18 32.72 -9.09
N GLY A 506 4.92 31.53 -8.51
CA GLY A 506 4.79 31.30 -7.07
C GLY A 506 3.54 31.91 -6.43
N LYS A 507 2.55 32.34 -7.20
CA LYS A 507 1.36 33.04 -6.68
C LYS A 507 0.14 32.16 -6.50
N PHE A 508 0.13 30.98 -7.08
CA PHE A 508 -0.97 30.03 -7.01
C PHE A 508 -0.46 28.62 -6.71
N MET A 509 -1.30 27.84 -6.06
CA MET A 509 -1.09 26.42 -5.87
C MET A 509 -2.24 25.66 -6.51
N ALA A 510 -1.91 24.75 -7.42
CA ALA A 510 -2.82 23.75 -7.92
C ALA A 510 -2.72 22.50 -7.04
N PHE A 511 -3.84 21.87 -6.73
CA PHE A 511 -3.90 20.69 -5.88
C PHE A 511 -5.07 19.79 -6.26
N ARG A 512 -5.01 18.53 -5.84
CA ARG A 512 -6.09 17.57 -5.96
C ARG A 512 -6.91 17.56 -4.68
N SER A 513 -8.24 17.60 -4.80
CA SER A 513 -9.18 17.43 -3.68
C SER A 513 -10.33 16.51 -4.06
N ASP A 514 -10.80 15.69 -3.13
CA ASP A 514 -11.96 14.80 -3.31
C ASP A 514 -13.27 15.37 -2.73
N GLU A 515 -13.34 16.67 -2.50
CA GLU A 515 -14.47 17.36 -1.85
C GLU A 515 -15.84 17.13 -2.51
N LYS A 516 -15.89 16.94 -3.83
CA LYS A 516 -17.15 16.71 -4.54
C LYS A 516 -17.49 15.25 -4.75
N GLN A 517 -16.49 14.39 -4.76
CA GLN A 517 -16.65 12.96 -4.96
C GLN A 517 -15.59 12.21 -4.12
N PRO A 518 -15.98 11.57 -3.02
CA PRO A 518 -15.05 10.92 -2.09
C PRO A 518 -14.11 9.89 -2.72
N GLU A 519 -14.39 9.46 -3.93
CA GLU A 519 -13.63 8.44 -4.65
C GLU A 519 -12.89 9.01 -5.86
N ARG A 520 -13.07 10.31 -6.17
CA ARG A 520 -12.47 10.98 -7.32
C ARG A 520 -11.98 12.35 -6.92
N GLY A 521 -10.70 12.55 -7.05
CA GLY A 521 -10.18 13.90 -6.88
C GLY A 521 -10.44 14.75 -8.11
N GLU A 522 -10.58 16.04 -7.88
CA GLU A 522 -10.59 17.08 -8.91
C GLU A 522 -9.43 18.03 -8.69
N VAL A 523 -8.99 18.70 -9.75
CA VAL A 523 -7.96 19.74 -9.66
C VAL A 523 -8.61 21.06 -9.29
N TYR A 524 -8.05 21.68 -8.25
CA TYR A 524 -8.37 23.03 -7.81
C TYR A 524 -7.14 23.91 -7.83
N VAL A 525 -7.35 25.21 -7.89
CA VAL A 525 -6.31 26.23 -7.74
C VAL A 525 -6.72 27.22 -6.66
N ARG A 526 -5.78 27.63 -5.81
CA ARG A 526 -5.92 28.70 -4.80
C ARG A 526 -4.72 29.64 -4.85
N PRO A 527 -4.84 30.89 -4.42
CA PRO A 527 -3.70 31.76 -4.24
C PRO A 527 -2.72 31.20 -3.21
N PHE A 528 -1.44 31.44 -3.43
CA PHE A 528 -0.36 31.15 -2.49
C PHE A 528 0.33 32.45 -2.11
N ASP A 529 0.33 32.82 -0.84
CA ASP A 529 1.06 33.97 -0.35
C ASP A 529 2.50 33.57 -0.03
N ALA A 530 3.43 33.93 -0.91
CA ALA A 530 4.85 33.62 -0.74
C ALA A 530 5.51 34.31 0.47
N SER A 531 4.85 35.28 1.11
CA SER A 531 5.38 35.93 2.33
C SER A 531 5.03 35.15 3.58
N THR A 532 3.91 34.43 3.59
CA THR A 532 3.38 33.74 4.77
C THR A 532 3.30 32.22 4.60
N GLY A 533 3.38 31.68 3.37
CA GLY A 533 3.16 30.26 3.05
C GLY A 533 1.70 29.82 3.17
N LYS A 534 0.74 30.75 3.29
CA LYS A 534 -0.68 30.48 3.52
C LYS A 534 -1.52 30.64 2.23
N PRO A 535 -2.72 30.04 2.19
CA PRO A 535 -3.66 30.29 1.09
C PRO A 535 -4.23 31.69 1.18
N GLY A 536 -4.43 32.31 0.00
CA GLY A 536 -5.25 33.51 -0.14
C GLY A 536 -6.73 33.17 -0.41
N ASP A 537 -7.53 34.20 -0.57
CA ASP A 537 -8.94 34.08 -0.90
C ASP A 537 -9.16 33.57 -2.33
N GLY A 538 -10.20 32.77 -2.52
CA GLY A 538 -10.59 32.18 -3.80
C GLY A 538 -10.15 30.73 -3.95
N LYS A 539 -11.00 29.97 -4.64
CA LYS A 539 -10.77 28.56 -5.01
C LYS A 539 -11.45 28.30 -6.37
N TRP A 540 -10.70 27.83 -7.34
CA TRP A 540 -11.21 27.58 -8.69
C TRP A 540 -11.05 26.11 -9.03
N GLN A 541 -12.14 25.48 -9.48
CA GLN A 541 -12.10 24.13 -10.01
C GLN A 541 -11.60 24.16 -11.45
N VAL A 542 -10.63 23.30 -11.77
CA VAL A 542 -9.96 23.23 -13.07
C VAL A 542 -10.38 21.98 -13.85
N SER A 543 -10.69 20.89 -13.18
CA SER A 543 -11.16 19.63 -13.79
C SER A 543 -12.59 19.31 -13.37
N LYS A 544 -13.26 18.37 -14.10
CA LYS A 544 -14.65 17.98 -13.83
C LYS A 544 -14.92 16.49 -13.87
N ASP A 545 -13.99 15.69 -14.36
CA ASP A 545 -14.25 14.27 -14.69
C ASP A 545 -13.33 13.28 -13.97
N GLY A 546 -12.80 13.71 -12.85
CA GLY A 546 -11.91 12.92 -12.01
C GLY A 546 -10.44 12.97 -12.45
N VAL A 547 -9.56 13.08 -11.46
CA VAL A 547 -8.11 13.18 -11.64
C VAL A 547 -7.42 12.09 -10.83
N ASN A 548 -6.53 11.36 -11.50
CA ASN A 548 -5.73 10.32 -10.86
C ASN A 548 -4.25 10.73 -10.87
N ALA A 549 -3.86 11.62 -9.97
CA ALA A 549 -2.47 12.09 -9.82
C ALA A 549 -1.87 12.79 -11.06
N MET A 550 -0.57 13.07 -11.06
CA MET A 550 0.20 13.85 -12.03
C MET A 550 -0.40 15.24 -12.26
N LEU A 551 0.08 16.21 -11.53
CA LEU A 551 -0.33 17.60 -11.64
C LEU A 551 0.91 18.45 -11.91
N HIS A 552 0.91 19.24 -12.97
CA HIS A 552 2.04 20.08 -13.37
C HIS A 552 1.60 21.37 -14.05
N TRP A 553 2.32 22.44 -13.79
CA TRP A 553 2.24 23.67 -14.54
C TRP A 553 3.25 23.70 -15.67
N ARG A 554 2.87 24.26 -16.83
CA ARG A 554 3.86 24.67 -17.84
C ARG A 554 4.67 25.84 -17.30
N ALA A 555 5.96 25.94 -17.66
CA ALA A 555 6.87 26.93 -17.11
C ALA A 555 6.47 28.40 -17.35
N ASP A 556 5.63 28.68 -18.35
CA ASP A 556 5.10 30.01 -18.62
C ASP A 556 3.81 30.34 -17.84
N GLY A 557 3.32 29.41 -17.01
CA GLY A 557 2.12 29.58 -16.21
C GLY A 557 0.80 29.57 -16.96
N LYS A 558 0.79 29.25 -18.25
CA LYS A 558 -0.40 29.33 -19.12
C LYS A 558 -1.15 28.01 -19.31
N GLU A 559 -0.64 26.93 -18.77
CA GLU A 559 -1.25 25.60 -18.93
C GLU A 559 -1.01 24.75 -17.70
N ILE A 560 -2.04 23.98 -17.29
CA ILE A 560 -1.96 22.95 -16.26
C ILE A 560 -2.18 21.60 -16.92
N PHE A 561 -1.35 20.62 -16.58
CA PHE A 561 -1.46 19.25 -17.03
C PHE A 561 -1.85 18.35 -15.86
N PHE A 562 -2.70 17.37 -16.13
CA PHE A 562 -3.06 16.36 -15.15
C PHE A 562 -3.40 15.04 -15.83
N ARG A 563 -3.37 13.97 -15.04
CA ARG A 563 -3.76 12.63 -15.51
C ARG A 563 -5.23 12.36 -15.19
N GLY A 564 -6.03 12.16 -16.21
CA GLY A 564 -7.39 11.64 -16.12
C GLY A 564 -7.42 10.12 -16.28
N LEU A 565 -8.56 9.52 -15.99
CA LEU A 565 -8.81 8.09 -16.16
C LEU A 565 -10.14 7.92 -16.91
N ASN A 566 -10.09 7.29 -18.08
CA ASN A 566 -11.30 6.82 -18.74
C ASN A 566 -11.73 5.50 -18.09
N LEU A 567 -12.88 5.50 -17.48
CA LEU A 567 -13.35 4.39 -16.69
C LEU A 567 -13.99 3.27 -17.51
N GLU A 568 -14.46 3.58 -18.70
CA GLU A 568 -15.03 2.57 -19.59
C GLU A 568 -13.93 1.71 -20.20
N SER A 569 -12.86 2.36 -20.67
CA SER A 569 -11.73 1.67 -21.29
C SER A 569 -10.56 1.40 -20.34
N ASN A 570 -10.59 1.96 -19.12
CA ASN A 570 -9.46 1.98 -18.17
C ASN A 570 -8.18 2.59 -18.75
N ASP A 571 -8.34 3.47 -19.73
CA ASP A 571 -7.23 4.21 -20.33
C ASP A 571 -6.80 5.34 -19.40
N LEU A 572 -5.50 5.50 -19.24
CA LEU A 572 -4.92 6.67 -18.61
C LEU A 572 -4.81 7.79 -19.65
N LEU A 573 -5.34 8.95 -19.32
CA LEU A 573 -5.43 10.10 -20.20
C LEU A 573 -4.47 11.19 -19.73
N VAL A 574 -3.72 11.77 -20.65
CA VAL A 574 -2.99 13.01 -20.38
C VAL A 574 -3.88 14.17 -20.82
N MET A 575 -4.24 14.99 -19.86
CA MET A 575 -5.16 16.12 -20.02
C MET A 575 -4.41 17.44 -19.87
N SER A 576 -4.90 18.48 -20.48
CA SER A 576 -4.43 19.84 -20.26
C SER A 576 -5.55 20.87 -20.21
N VAL A 577 -5.29 21.99 -19.51
CA VAL A 577 -6.19 23.14 -19.39
C VAL A 577 -5.38 24.41 -19.58
N ASP A 578 -5.83 25.27 -20.49
CA ASP A 578 -5.28 26.62 -20.62
C ASP A 578 -5.75 27.47 -19.43
N VAL A 579 -4.81 28.19 -18.82
CA VAL A 579 -5.09 29.05 -17.67
C VAL A 579 -4.50 30.44 -17.84
N THR A 580 -5.07 31.40 -17.13
CA THR A 580 -4.49 32.73 -16.94
C THR A 580 -4.35 33.00 -15.45
N THR A 581 -3.28 33.68 -15.07
CA THR A 581 -2.98 34.04 -13.69
C THR A 581 -3.07 35.54 -13.41
N THR A 582 -3.36 36.34 -14.44
CA THR A 582 -3.46 37.81 -14.34
C THR A 582 -4.63 38.35 -15.17
N PRO A 583 -5.39 39.34 -14.70
CA PRO A 583 -5.34 39.97 -13.37
C PRO A 583 -5.85 39.05 -12.25
N THR A 584 -6.67 38.05 -12.57
CA THR A 584 -7.22 37.03 -11.68
C THR A 584 -7.04 35.67 -12.33
N PHE A 585 -7.06 34.62 -11.53
CA PHE A 585 -6.99 33.25 -12.08
C PHE A 585 -8.27 32.91 -12.86
N SER A 586 -8.09 32.33 -14.04
CA SER A 586 -9.16 31.69 -14.78
C SER A 586 -8.66 30.42 -15.49
N ALA A 587 -9.54 29.46 -15.73
CA ALA A 587 -9.25 28.21 -16.41
C ALA A 587 -10.24 28.00 -17.57
N GLY A 588 -9.73 27.52 -18.69
CA GLY A 588 -10.53 27.05 -19.83
C GLY A 588 -11.14 25.67 -19.60
N ALA A 589 -11.66 25.07 -20.66
CA ALA A 589 -12.13 23.69 -20.60
C ALA A 589 -10.96 22.69 -20.68
N PRO A 590 -10.99 21.60 -19.90
CA PRO A 590 -10.04 20.51 -20.05
C PRO A 590 -10.09 19.89 -21.45
N ARG A 591 -8.92 19.55 -22.00
CA ARG A 591 -8.80 18.85 -23.29
C ARG A 591 -7.88 17.63 -23.16
N LEU A 592 -8.24 16.56 -23.87
CA LEU A 592 -7.41 15.39 -24.02
C LEU A 592 -6.22 15.74 -24.94
N LEU A 593 -5.00 15.46 -24.46
CA LEU A 593 -3.82 15.48 -25.32
C LEU A 593 -3.63 14.12 -25.99
N PHE A 594 -3.49 13.07 -25.19
CA PHE A 594 -3.36 11.71 -25.71
C PHE A 594 -3.70 10.66 -24.64
N LYS A 595 -3.89 9.42 -25.10
CA LYS A 595 -4.05 8.24 -24.25
C LYS A 595 -2.70 7.56 -24.04
N LEU A 596 -2.43 7.13 -22.83
CA LEU A 596 -1.22 6.36 -22.54
C LEU A 596 -1.40 4.88 -22.95
N PRO A 597 -0.39 4.24 -23.52
CA PRO A 597 -0.48 2.84 -23.92
C PRO A 597 -0.46 1.91 -22.71
N GLY A 598 -1.49 1.08 -22.59
CA GLY A 598 -1.57 -0.02 -21.62
C GLY A 598 -1.80 0.40 -20.17
N PRO A 599 -2.01 -0.57 -19.28
CA PRO A 599 -2.15 -0.32 -17.84
C PRO A 599 -0.78 0.08 -17.29
N LEU A 600 -0.65 1.32 -16.87
CA LEU A 600 0.52 1.77 -16.12
C LEU A 600 0.41 1.27 -14.69
N GLY A 601 1.39 0.50 -14.26
CA GLY A 601 1.52 0.13 -12.84
C GLY A 601 1.79 1.38 -12.03
N GLY A 602 0.78 1.93 -11.38
CA GLY A 602 0.86 2.92 -10.28
C GLY A 602 1.78 4.14 -10.39
N ASN A 603 2.57 4.26 -11.44
CA ASN A 603 3.65 5.23 -11.51
C ASN A 603 3.18 6.58 -12.01
N LEU A 604 3.52 7.58 -11.22
CA LEU A 604 3.34 8.98 -11.59
C LEU A 604 4.29 9.31 -12.75
N GLY A 605 3.75 9.87 -13.82
CA GLY A 605 4.57 10.46 -14.87
C GLY A 605 5.00 11.88 -14.54
N ASN A 606 5.82 12.47 -15.38
CA ASN A 606 6.25 13.85 -15.27
C ASN A 606 6.28 14.52 -16.65
N ILE A 607 6.36 15.85 -16.66
CA ILE A 607 6.31 16.67 -17.86
C ILE A 607 7.52 17.60 -17.86
N SER A 608 8.12 17.80 -19.02
CA SER A 608 9.16 18.82 -19.19
C SER A 608 8.61 20.23 -18.95
N ARG A 609 9.44 21.14 -18.46
CA ARG A 609 9.00 22.51 -18.10
C ARG A 609 8.33 23.27 -19.24
N ASP A 610 8.72 23.01 -20.47
CA ASP A 610 8.12 23.59 -21.67
C ASP A 610 6.78 22.94 -22.07
N GLY A 611 6.37 21.86 -21.41
CA GLY A 611 5.15 21.12 -21.69
C GLY A 611 5.17 20.35 -23.01
N GLN A 612 6.34 20.08 -23.59
CA GLN A 612 6.47 19.41 -24.89
C GLN A 612 6.76 17.91 -24.78
N ARG A 613 7.36 17.46 -23.67
CA ARG A 613 7.75 16.06 -23.45
C ARG A 613 7.10 15.52 -22.18
N PHE A 614 6.66 14.28 -22.26
CA PHE A 614 5.98 13.56 -21.18
C PHE A 614 6.72 12.25 -20.91
N VAL A 615 7.14 12.00 -19.68
CA VAL A 615 7.87 10.78 -19.33
C VAL A 615 7.03 9.88 -18.43
N PHE A 616 7.01 8.59 -18.77
CA PHE A 616 6.31 7.54 -18.00
C PHE A 616 7.16 6.27 -17.97
N ALA A 617 7.00 5.49 -16.90
CA ALA A 617 7.45 4.10 -16.85
C ALA A 617 6.32 3.20 -17.38
N VAL A 618 6.49 2.71 -18.62
CA VAL A 618 5.48 1.93 -19.35
C VAL A 618 5.79 0.44 -19.20
N ASN A 619 4.81 -0.38 -18.85
CA ASN A 619 4.98 -1.82 -18.73
C ASN A 619 5.42 -2.44 -20.05
N VAL A 620 6.46 -3.28 -20.01
CA VAL A 620 6.93 -4.04 -21.19
C VAL A 620 6.05 -5.29 -21.31
N SER A 621 5.36 -5.45 -22.45
CA SER A 621 4.61 -6.67 -22.73
C SER A 621 5.57 -7.86 -22.87
N ALA A 622 5.23 -9.01 -22.29
CA ALA A 622 6.07 -10.21 -22.28
C ALA A 622 6.45 -10.75 -23.69
N ASN A 623 5.85 -10.20 -24.75
CA ASN A 623 6.06 -10.65 -26.14
C ASN A 623 7.20 -9.94 -26.88
N THR A 624 7.91 -8.95 -26.28
CA THR A 624 8.96 -8.19 -26.97
C THR A 624 10.39 -8.69 -26.72
N THR A 625 10.59 -9.74 -25.91
CA THR A 625 11.94 -10.26 -25.58
C THR A 625 12.49 -11.31 -26.55
N SER A 626 11.79 -11.63 -27.65
CA SER A 626 12.25 -12.70 -28.58
C SER A 626 12.86 -12.22 -29.90
N SER A 627 13.14 -10.92 -30.11
CA SER A 627 13.62 -10.42 -31.42
C SER A 627 15.00 -9.76 -31.46
N SER A 628 15.81 -9.88 -30.40
CA SER A 628 17.18 -9.30 -30.40
C SER A 628 18.30 -10.33 -30.13
N ALA A 629 18.11 -11.58 -30.54
CA ALA A 629 19.18 -12.58 -30.59
C ALA A 629 19.25 -13.17 -32.01
N ARG A 630 19.83 -12.42 -32.97
CA ARG A 630 20.48 -12.94 -34.17
C ARG A 630 21.62 -12.00 -34.56
#